data_b4089d2f0daa4287fde12adbb42e2cdb
#
_entry.id   b4089d2f0daa4287fde12adbb42e2cdb
#
_cell.length_a   1.000
_cell.length_b   1.000
_cell.length_c   1.000
_cell.angle_alpha   90.00
_cell.angle_beta   90.00
_cell.angle_gamma   90.00
#
_symmetry.space_group_name_H-M   'P 1'
#
loop_
_entity.id
_entity.type
_entity.pdbx_description
1 polymer ?
#
loop_
_entity_poly.entity_id
_entity_poly.type
_entity_poly.pdbx_seq_one_letter_code
_entity_poly.pdbx_strand_id
1 'polypeptide(L)'
;MKKALFSLIFCMLLAMPAARARENSLFGPLQRGERAALLMVHFGTSHDDTRERTIDAVNARAREAFPDLEVREAWTSPTIIRILKKRGIVRQTPDEVLQQLRKEGYTHIVIQATLLLEGAETESLRHVVARQKGFKEVRIGKPLLYSVKDCRQVTEILATRHVDAVGRRNHVVFVGHGSYTPATATYSQLDHLFTADGHPNCHVATIEGYPTLLTLKERLKSLKARRVRLVPLLFVAGDHARNDIAGEWKEALEKEGLQVDCRLEGLGEIPEIQDLYISHIRSAEPWHLTD
;
A
#
# COMPACT_ATOMS: atom_id res chain seq x y z
N MET A 1 -9.62 54.31 -70.65
CA MET A 1 -10.12 53.11 -70.05
C MET A 1 -8.98 52.48 -69.27
N LYS A 2 -8.87 52.73 -67.93
CA LYS A 2 -7.83 52.15 -67.04
C LYS A 2 -8.53 51.31 -66.05
N LYS A 3 -8.30 49.96 -66.07
CA LYS A 3 -8.82 49.00 -65.11
C LYS A 3 -7.91 48.98 -63.87
N ALA A 4 -8.46 49.37 -62.72
CA ALA A 4 -7.78 49.26 -61.46
C ALA A 4 -7.95 47.81 -60.91
N LEU A 5 -6.82 47.16 -60.63
CA LEU A 5 -6.73 45.82 -60.05
C LEU A 5 -6.65 46.00 -58.51
N PHE A 6 -7.73 45.65 -57.78
CA PHE A 6 -7.74 45.61 -56.32
C PHE A 6 -7.18 44.26 -55.87
N SER A 7 -6.00 44.27 -55.24
CA SER A 7 -5.38 43.13 -54.64
C SER A 7 -5.91 42.96 -53.22
N LEU A 8 -6.72 41.93 -53.01
CA LEU A 8 -7.21 41.54 -51.68
C LEU A 8 -6.15 40.69 -50.98
N ILE A 9 -5.40 41.27 -50.05
CA ILE A 9 -4.52 40.52 -49.17
C ILE A 9 -5.40 39.90 -48.07
N PHE A 10 -5.67 38.61 -48.19
CA PHE A 10 -6.34 37.81 -47.16
C PHE A 10 -5.31 37.41 -46.09
N CYS A 11 -5.25 38.16 -44.99
CA CYS A 11 -4.47 37.78 -43.81
C CYS A 11 -5.11 36.57 -43.15
N MET A 12 -4.59 35.38 -43.44
CA MET A 12 -4.91 34.15 -42.69
C MET A 12 -4.24 34.24 -41.33
N LEU A 13 -4.97 34.70 -40.31
CA LEU A 13 -4.61 34.53 -38.92
C LEU A 13 -4.68 33.00 -38.62
N LEU A 14 -3.53 32.36 -38.62
CA LEU A 14 -3.35 31.02 -38.04
C LEU A 14 -3.66 31.13 -36.53
N ALA A 15 -4.88 30.85 -36.16
CA ALA A 15 -5.24 30.61 -34.76
C ALA A 15 -4.44 29.39 -34.30
N MET A 16 -3.34 29.61 -33.59
CA MET A 16 -2.67 28.54 -32.84
C MET A 16 -3.71 27.94 -31.88
N PRO A 17 -3.94 26.62 -31.91
CA PRO A 17 -4.81 26.02 -30.93
C PRO A 17 -4.22 26.32 -29.56
N ALA A 18 -4.99 27.02 -28.72
CA ALA A 18 -4.64 27.20 -27.33
C ALA A 18 -4.42 25.79 -26.77
N ALA A 19 -3.20 25.52 -26.30
CA ALA A 19 -2.86 24.24 -25.69
C ALA A 19 -3.83 24.05 -24.51
N ARG A 20 -4.83 23.17 -24.72
CA ARG A 20 -5.81 22.83 -23.71
C ARG A 20 -5.03 22.32 -22.51
N ALA A 21 -5.27 22.90 -21.32
CA ALA A 21 -4.75 22.40 -20.08
C ALA A 21 -5.08 20.90 -20.02
N ARG A 22 -4.08 20.05 -19.82
CA ARG A 22 -4.28 18.60 -19.77
C ARG A 22 -4.99 18.30 -18.47
N GLU A 23 -6.23 17.86 -18.57
CA GLU A 23 -7.01 17.47 -17.39
C GLU A 23 -6.29 16.30 -16.70
N ASN A 24 -5.94 16.47 -15.42
CA ASN A 24 -5.30 15.44 -14.63
C ASN A 24 -6.32 14.82 -13.68
N SER A 25 -6.35 13.49 -13.60
CA SER A 25 -7.34 12.74 -12.83
C SER A 25 -7.34 13.04 -11.33
N LEU A 26 -6.21 13.50 -10.78
CA LEU A 26 -6.06 13.77 -9.34
C LEU A 26 -5.95 15.28 -9.04
N PHE A 27 -5.20 16.04 -9.85
CA PHE A 27 -4.88 17.44 -9.56
C PHE A 27 -5.73 18.46 -10.31
N GLY A 28 -6.66 17.97 -11.17
CA GLY A 28 -7.44 18.84 -12.06
C GLY A 28 -6.58 19.38 -13.23
N PRO A 29 -6.96 20.50 -13.85
CA PRO A 29 -6.26 21.02 -15.03
C PRO A 29 -4.89 21.58 -14.64
N LEU A 30 -3.83 20.91 -15.08
CA LEU A 30 -2.45 21.38 -14.92
C LEU A 30 -2.14 22.53 -15.89
N GLN A 31 -1.41 23.55 -15.42
CA GLN A 31 -0.96 24.66 -16.24
C GLN A 31 0.16 24.23 -17.20
N ARG A 32 0.43 25.07 -18.20
CA ARG A 32 1.52 24.83 -19.15
C ARG A 32 2.86 24.71 -18.42
N GLY A 33 3.54 23.58 -18.62
CA GLY A 33 4.83 23.27 -17.97
C GLY A 33 4.71 22.56 -16.64
N GLU A 34 3.50 22.37 -16.10
CA GLU A 34 3.29 21.53 -14.92
C GLU A 34 3.21 20.06 -15.30
N ARG A 35 3.74 19.22 -14.42
CA ARG A 35 3.76 17.76 -14.58
C ARG A 35 3.41 17.10 -13.26
N ALA A 36 2.62 16.03 -13.31
CA ALA A 36 2.24 15.24 -12.16
C ALA A 36 2.82 13.83 -12.20
N ALA A 37 3.14 13.28 -11.04
CA ALA A 37 3.57 11.88 -10.88
C ALA A 37 2.93 11.24 -9.66
N LEU A 38 2.79 9.91 -9.71
CA LEU A 38 2.43 9.04 -8.60
C LEU A 38 3.70 8.31 -8.14
N LEU A 39 4.04 8.49 -6.86
CA LEU A 39 5.10 7.74 -6.20
C LEU A 39 4.52 6.64 -5.33
N MET A 40 4.67 5.39 -5.75
CA MET A 40 4.35 4.20 -4.96
C MET A 40 5.51 3.88 -4.03
N VAL A 41 5.26 3.78 -2.73
CA VAL A 41 6.29 3.56 -1.72
C VAL A 41 6.06 2.21 -1.04
N HIS A 42 7.07 1.35 -1.06
CA HIS A 42 7.02 0.00 -0.52
C HIS A 42 8.09 -0.22 0.54
N PHE A 43 7.78 -1.03 1.56
CA PHE A 43 8.84 -1.53 2.43
C PHE A 43 9.87 -2.32 1.64
N GLY A 44 9.39 -3.16 0.72
CA GLY A 44 10.20 -3.98 -0.16
C GLY A 44 10.27 -5.44 0.26
N THR A 45 10.86 -6.26 -0.59
CA THR A 45 11.15 -7.68 -0.37
C THR A 45 12.39 -8.11 -1.14
N SER A 46 13.14 -9.06 -0.60
CA SER A 46 14.28 -9.70 -1.30
C SER A 46 13.85 -10.91 -2.15
N HIS A 47 12.59 -11.32 -2.07
CA HIS A 47 12.00 -12.46 -2.78
C HIS A 47 11.33 -11.99 -4.07
N ASP A 48 11.85 -12.40 -5.23
CA ASP A 48 11.36 -11.96 -6.53
C ASP A 48 9.94 -12.45 -6.80
N ASP A 49 9.63 -13.71 -6.49
CA ASP A 49 8.30 -14.30 -6.63
C ASP A 49 7.22 -13.54 -5.86
N THR A 50 7.55 -13.11 -4.65
CA THR A 50 6.63 -12.36 -3.79
C THR A 50 6.49 -10.92 -4.27
N ARG A 51 7.59 -10.30 -4.73
CA ARG A 51 7.56 -8.95 -5.30
C ARG A 51 6.62 -8.88 -6.50
N GLU A 52 6.75 -9.84 -7.43
CA GLU A 52 5.92 -9.89 -8.65
C GLU A 52 4.44 -9.97 -8.34
N ARG A 53 4.05 -10.81 -7.38
CA ARG A 53 2.64 -10.99 -7.01
C ARG A 53 2.06 -9.86 -6.16
N THR A 54 2.89 -9.03 -5.53
CA THR A 54 2.45 -7.97 -4.61
C THR A 54 2.79 -6.58 -5.12
N ILE A 55 4.07 -6.19 -5.05
CA ILE A 55 4.56 -4.85 -5.39
C ILE A 55 4.33 -4.55 -6.87
N ASP A 56 4.76 -5.46 -7.75
CA ASP A 56 4.63 -5.24 -9.19
C ASP A 56 3.15 -5.26 -9.61
N ALA A 57 2.32 -6.10 -8.96
CA ALA A 57 0.89 -6.17 -9.21
C ALA A 57 0.15 -4.87 -8.82
N VAL A 58 0.38 -4.33 -7.60
CA VAL A 58 -0.25 -3.06 -7.20
C VAL A 58 0.27 -1.87 -8.03
N ASN A 59 1.55 -1.89 -8.42
CA ASN A 59 2.10 -0.87 -9.31
C ASN A 59 1.48 -0.93 -10.71
N ALA A 60 1.23 -2.12 -11.24
CA ALA A 60 0.52 -2.30 -12.50
C ALA A 60 -0.91 -1.76 -12.40
N ARG A 61 -1.62 -2.08 -11.31
CA ARG A 61 -2.96 -1.57 -11.02
C ARG A 61 -2.99 -0.04 -10.93
N ALA A 62 -1.97 0.55 -10.31
CA ALA A 62 -1.85 2.01 -10.23
C ALA A 62 -1.63 2.65 -11.60
N ARG A 63 -0.80 2.06 -12.47
CA ARG A 63 -0.61 2.54 -13.86
C ARG A 63 -1.89 2.44 -14.68
N GLU A 64 -2.66 1.38 -14.51
CA GLU A 64 -3.96 1.20 -15.18
C GLU A 64 -4.98 2.24 -14.68
N ALA A 65 -5.04 2.48 -13.38
CA ALA A 65 -5.99 3.40 -12.76
C ALA A 65 -5.69 4.90 -13.03
N PHE A 66 -4.42 5.24 -13.28
CA PHE A 66 -3.92 6.61 -13.48
C PHE A 66 -3.01 6.70 -14.72
N PRO A 67 -3.55 6.48 -15.94
CA PRO A 67 -2.75 6.46 -17.18
C PRO A 67 -2.19 7.83 -17.58
N ASP A 68 -2.67 8.89 -16.95
CA ASP A 68 -2.21 10.28 -17.13
C ASP A 68 -1.06 10.67 -16.19
N LEU A 69 -0.67 9.78 -15.26
CA LEU A 69 0.43 9.99 -14.34
C LEU A 69 1.66 9.14 -14.68
N GLU A 70 2.83 9.71 -14.48
CA GLU A 70 4.07 8.93 -14.40
C GLU A 70 4.09 8.19 -13.06
N VAL A 71 4.13 6.86 -13.09
CA VAL A 71 4.17 6.04 -11.87
C VAL A 71 5.61 5.62 -11.59
N ARG A 72 6.15 6.08 -10.49
CA ARG A 72 7.48 5.71 -9.95
C ARG A 72 7.34 4.89 -8.70
N GLU A 73 8.37 4.12 -8.36
CA GLU A 73 8.43 3.36 -7.12
C GLU A 73 9.63 3.76 -6.27
N ALA A 74 9.48 3.64 -4.95
CA ALA A 74 10.55 3.79 -3.99
C ALA A 74 10.42 2.75 -2.88
N TRP A 75 11.55 2.42 -2.23
CA TRP A 75 11.63 1.39 -1.21
C TRP A 75 12.15 1.98 0.09
N THR A 76 11.58 1.58 1.24
CA THR A 76 11.94 2.17 2.53
C THR A 76 12.91 1.33 3.33
N SER A 77 12.97 0.00 3.14
CA SER A 77 13.85 -0.87 3.92
C SER A 77 15.32 -0.79 3.48
N PRO A 78 16.23 -0.19 4.30
CA PRO A 78 17.64 -0.13 3.95
C PRO A 78 18.28 -1.52 3.84
N THR A 79 17.77 -2.47 4.63
CA THR A 79 18.27 -3.87 4.61
C THR A 79 17.94 -4.54 3.28
N ILE A 80 16.67 -4.43 2.82
CA ILE A 80 16.26 -5.02 1.53
C ILE A 80 17.02 -4.35 0.37
N ILE A 81 17.11 -3.02 0.37
CA ILE A 81 17.87 -2.27 -0.65
C ILE A 81 19.32 -2.77 -0.72
N ARG A 82 19.96 -2.95 0.44
CA ARG A 82 21.34 -3.46 0.52
C ARG A 82 21.48 -4.90 0.01
N ILE A 83 20.54 -5.79 0.33
CA ILE A 83 20.52 -7.17 -0.16
C ILE A 83 20.40 -7.19 -1.69
N LEU A 84 19.45 -6.43 -2.24
CA LEU A 84 19.23 -6.34 -3.69
C LEU A 84 20.42 -5.71 -4.41
N LYS A 85 21.05 -4.68 -3.83
CA LYS A 85 22.26 -4.07 -4.38
C LYS A 85 23.41 -5.07 -4.52
N LYS A 86 23.60 -6.00 -3.55
CA LYS A 86 24.57 -7.08 -3.65
C LYS A 86 24.26 -8.07 -4.79
N ARG A 87 22.99 -8.16 -5.20
CA ARG A 87 22.53 -8.96 -6.34
C ARG A 87 22.54 -8.18 -7.67
N GLY A 88 23.09 -6.95 -7.68
CA GLY A 88 23.13 -6.09 -8.87
C GLY A 88 21.81 -5.34 -9.15
N ILE A 89 20.82 -5.42 -8.26
CA ILE A 89 19.52 -4.77 -8.41
C ILE A 89 19.51 -3.47 -7.61
N VAL A 90 19.38 -2.33 -8.31
CA VAL A 90 19.33 -1.01 -7.69
C VAL A 90 17.88 -0.68 -7.34
N ARG A 91 17.63 -0.26 -6.10
CA ARG A 91 16.36 0.31 -5.63
C ARG A 91 16.63 1.64 -4.96
N GLN A 92 15.74 2.60 -5.18
CA GLN A 92 15.87 3.97 -4.68
C GLN A 92 14.97 4.18 -3.46
N THR A 93 15.42 5.02 -2.55
CA THR A 93 14.63 5.50 -1.41
C THR A 93 13.63 6.56 -1.86
N PRO A 94 12.58 6.85 -1.05
CA PRO A 94 11.63 7.93 -1.34
C PRO A 94 12.31 9.29 -1.54
N ASP A 95 13.34 9.60 -0.75
CA ASP A 95 14.10 10.85 -0.87
C ASP A 95 14.80 10.98 -2.23
N GLU A 96 15.48 9.91 -2.66
CA GLU A 96 16.18 9.88 -3.96
C GLU A 96 15.21 10.03 -5.13
N VAL A 97 14.07 9.34 -5.11
CA VAL A 97 13.07 9.44 -6.18
C VAL A 97 12.42 10.81 -6.22
N LEU A 98 12.08 11.40 -5.07
CA LEU A 98 11.51 12.75 -5.01
C LEU A 98 12.49 13.80 -5.54
N GLN A 99 13.78 13.71 -5.17
CA GLN A 99 14.81 14.58 -5.73
C GLN A 99 14.95 14.43 -7.24
N GLN A 100 14.86 13.20 -7.75
CA GLN A 100 14.91 12.93 -9.19
C GLN A 100 13.68 13.53 -9.91
N LEU A 101 12.46 13.29 -9.42
CA LEU A 101 11.23 13.84 -9.98
C LEU A 101 11.28 15.38 -10.05
N ARG A 102 11.82 16.02 -9.01
CA ARG A 102 12.01 17.48 -9.02
C ARG A 102 12.99 17.93 -10.11
N LYS A 103 14.13 17.25 -10.25
CA LYS A 103 15.11 17.55 -11.31
C LYS A 103 14.52 17.37 -12.73
N GLU A 104 13.61 16.41 -12.89
CA GLU A 104 12.89 16.14 -14.13
C GLU A 104 11.74 17.13 -14.40
N GLY A 105 11.49 18.08 -13.49
CA GLY A 105 10.49 19.13 -13.65
C GLY A 105 9.06 18.74 -13.25
N TYR A 106 8.88 17.67 -12.45
CA TYR A 106 7.57 17.38 -11.86
C TYR A 106 7.25 18.40 -10.77
N THR A 107 6.00 18.86 -10.76
CA THR A 107 5.51 19.94 -9.88
C THR A 107 4.43 19.46 -8.91
N HIS A 108 3.73 18.39 -9.26
CA HIS A 108 2.63 17.81 -8.49
C HIS A 108 2.93 16.33 -8.24
N ILE A 109 2.91 15.92 -6.99
CA ILE A 109 3.22 14.55 -6.59
C ILE A 109 2.12 14.03 -5.70
N VAL A 110 1.58 12.84 -6.03
CA VAL A 110 0.81 12.03 -5.08
C VAL A 110 1.68 10.87 -4.64
N ILE A 111 1.70 10.60 -3.34
CA ILE A 111 2.48 9.53 -2.72
C ILE A 111 1.53 8.52 -2.08
N GLN A 112 1.68 7.26 -2.44
CA GLN A 112 0.96 6.16 -1.81
C GLN A 112 1.94 5.13 -1.27
N ALA A 113 1.96 4.97 0.04
CA ALA A 113 2.69 3.87 0.67
C ALA A 113 1.81 2.62 0.78
N THR A 114 2.39 1.43 0.54
CA THR A 114 1.72 0.15 0.78
C THR A 114 1.88 -0.31 2.23
N LEU A 115 1.88 0.65 3.14
CA LEU A 115 1.90 0.42 4.59
C LEU A 115 0.50 0.09 5.10
N LEU A 116 0.43 -0.72 6.15
CA LEU A 116 -0.84 -1.12 6.75
C LEU A 116 -1.33 -0.10 7.79
N LEU A 117 -0.43 0.44 8.59
CA LEU A 117 -0.74 1.20 9.79
C LEU A 117 -0.30 2.67 9.70
N GLU A 118 -1.01 3.50 10.41
CA GLU A 118 -0.60 4.86 10.75
C GLU A 118 0.43 4.80 11.89
N GLY A 119 1.66 4.38 11.58
CA GLY A 119 2.72 4.09 12.55
C GLY A 119 4.06 4.73 12.20
N ALA A 120 5.15 4.24 12.81
CA ALA A 120 6.49 4.79 12.68
C ALA A 120 6.98 4.90 11.22
N GLU A 121 6.64 3.94 10.35
CA GLU A 121 7.05 3.98 8.95
C GLU A 121 6.32 5.07 8.17
N THR A 122 5.03 5.27 8.44
CA THR A 122 4.24 6.38 7.86
C THR A 122 4.79 7.73 8.32
N GLU A 123 5.13 7.85 9.60
CA GLU A 123 5.77 9.04 10.17
C GLU A 123 7.14 9.32 9.50
N SER A 124 7.97 8.30 9.35
CA SER A 124 9.27 8.42 8.67
C SER A 124 9.11 8.90 7.23
N LEU A 125 8.12 8.39 6.49
CA LEU A 125 7.82 8.86 5.14
C LEU A 125 7.38 10.34 5.14
N ARG A 126 6.53 10.74 6.08
CA ARG A 126 6.12 12.15 6.23
C ARG A 126 7.30 13.07 6.50
N HIS A 127 8.24 12.65 7.35
CA HIS A 127 9.47 13.41 7.59
C HIS A 127 10.34 13.54 6.32
N VAL A 128 10.38 12.51 5.47
CA VAL A 128 11.06 12.62 4.16
C VAL A 128 10.36 13.65 3.28
N VAL A 129 9.02 13.59 3.20
CA VAL A 129 8.22 14.52 2.39
C VAL A 129 8.33 15.96 2.89
N ALA A 130 8.28 16.19 4.21
CA ALA A 130 8.38 17.51 4.82
C ALA A 130 9.69 18.24 4.50
N ARG A 131 10.78 17.51 4.23
CA ARG A 131 12.07 18.09 3.82
C ARG A 131 12.15 18.44 2.33
N GLN A 132 11.18 17.98 1.51
CA GLN A 132 11.20 18.27 0.08
C GLN A 132 10.73 19.71 -0.18
N LYS A 133 11.45 20.38 -1.08
CA LYS A 133 11.11 21.75 -1.52
C LYS A 133 10.94 21.77 -3.04
N GLY A 134 10.17 22.72 -3.54
CA GLY A 134 10.05 22.98 -4.97
C GLY A 134 8.96 22.22 -5.70
N PHE A 135 8.14 21.44 -5.02
CA PHE A 135 6.85 20.97 -5.53
C PHE A 135 5.78 22.04 -5.27
N LYS A 136 4.83 22.18 -6.19
CA LYS A 136 3.66 23.06 -6.01
C LYS A 136 2.61 22.42 -5.13
N GLU A 137 2.43 21.11 -5.28
CA GLU A 137 1.51 20.34 -4.48
C GLU A 137 2.04 18.93 -4.26
N VAL A 138 1.93 18.46 -3.03
CA VAL A 138 2.19 17.06 -2.66
C VAL A 138 0.95 16.55 -1.94
N ARG A 139 0.48 15.37 -2.33
CA ARG A 139 -0.61 14.65 -1.65
C ARG A 139 -0.09 13.35 -1.10
N ILE A 140 -0.63 12.92 0.05
CA ILE A 140 -0.28 11.63 0.66
C ILE A 140 -1.56 10.83 0.87
N GLY A 141 -1.59 9.63 0.29
CA GLY A 141 -2.63 8.64 0.52
C GLY A 141 -2.50 8.00 1.90
N LYS A 142 -3.63 7.57 2.45
CA LYS A 142 -3.70 6.95 3.77
C LYS A 142 -3.14 5.51 3.73
N PRO A 143 -2.61 4.97 4.85
CA PRO A 143 -2.30 3.55 4.97
C PRO A 143 -3.56 2.68 4.92
N LEU A 144 -3.41 1.38 4.67
CA LEU A 144 -4.53 0.45 4.45
C LEU A 144 -5.58 0.46 5.56
N LEU A 145 -5.15 0.44 6.81
CA LEU A 145 -5.99 0.32 8.01
C LEU A 145 -6.15 1.69 8.71
N TYR A 146 -6.43 2.73 7.93
CA TYR A 146 -6.49 4.10 8.45
C TYR A 146 -7.77 4.39 9.23
N SER A 147 -8.92 3.96 8.72
CA SER A 147 -10.21 4.23 9.32
C SER A 147 -10.93 2.94 9.74
N VAL A 148 -11.94 3.06 10.61
CA VAL A 148 -12.82 1.93 10.96
C VAL A 148 -13.48 1.32 9.72
N LYS A 149 -13.82 2.16 8.73
CA LYS A 149 -14.39 1.72 7.46
C LYS A 149 -13.39 0.85 6.70
N ASP A 150 -12.14 1.29 6.59
CA ASP A 150 -11.08 0.52 5.91
C ASP A 150 -10.82 -0.80 6.65
N CYS A 151 -10.74 -0.76 7.98
CA CYS A 151 -10.58 -1.95 8.80
C CYS A 151 -11.70 -2.98 8.55
N ARG A 152 -12.98 -2.54 8.48
CA ARG A 152 -14.11 -3.42 8.17
C ARG A 152 -14.05 -3.98 6.76
N GLN A 153 -13.67 -3.18 5.77
CA GLN A 153 -13.51 -3.68 4.41
C GLN A 153 -12.43 -4.76 4.35
N VAL A 154 -11.29 -4.54 5.01
CA VAL A 154 -10.21 -5.53 5.06
C VAL A 154 -10.64 -6.80 5.80
N THR A 155 -11.30 -6.70 6.96
CA THR A 155 -11.78 -7.89 7.70
C THR A 155 -12.79 -8.70 6.90
N GLU A 156 -13.71 -8.06 6.18
CA GLU A 156 -14.68 -8.72 5.32
C GLU A 156 -14.04 -9.43 4.13
N ILE A 157 -13.09 -8.77 3.44
CA ILE A 157 -12.32 -9.38 2.35
C ILE A 157 -11.59 -10.64 2.84
N LEU A 158 -10.92 -10.53 3.98
CA LEU A 158 -10.14 -11.64 4.54
C LEU A 158 -11.03 -12.79 5.04
N ALA A 159 -12.12 -12.50 5.73
CA ALA A 159 -13.07 -13.51 6.18
C ALA A 159 -13.70 -14.29 5.03
N THR A 160 -14.14 -13.57 3.99
CA THR A 160 -14.73 -14.17 2.79
C THR A 160 -13.70 -15.06 2.06
N ARG A 161 -12.46 -14.60 1.94
CA ARG A 161 -11.38 -15.33 1.24
C ARG A 161 -10.98 -16.63 1.95
N HIS A 162 -11.21 -16.72 3.25
CA HIS A 162 -10.85 -17.89 4.07
C HIS A 162 -12.07 -18.62 4.66
N VAL A 163 -13.27 -18.41 4.10
CA VAL A 163 -14.51 -19.02 4.57
C VAL A 163 -14.44 -20.57 4.56
N ASP A 164 -13.64 -21.16 3.66
CA ASP A 164 -13.40 -22.60 3.58
C ASP A 164 -12.65 -23.17 4.80
N ALA A 165 -11.90 -22.33 5.51
CA ALA A 165 -11.08 -22.75 6.65
C ALA A 165 -11.77 -22.58 8.00
N VAL A 166 -12.91 -21.85 8.06
CA VAL A 166 -13.64 -21.64 9.32
C VAL A 166 -14.69 -22.72 9.58
N GLY A 167 -14.96 -22.98 10.84
CA GLY A 167 -15.98 -23.95 11.28
C GLY A 167 -16.01 -24.04 12.80
N ARG A 168 -16.87 -24.89 13.35
CA ARG A 168 -17.13 -24.95 14.80
C ARG A 168 -15.87 -25.04 15.66
N ARG A 169 -14.79 -25.68 15.18
CA ARG A 169 -13.50 -25.87 15.88
C ARG A 169 -12.31 -25.54 14.96
N ASN A 170 -12.58 -24.93 13.83
CA ASN A 170 -11.58 -24.53 12.84
C ASN A 170 -11.51 -23.02 12.83
N HIS A 171 -10.32 -22.48 12.96
CA HIS A 171 -10.08 -21.06 13.12
C HIS A 171 -9.05 -20.58 12.10
N VAL A 172 -9.17 -19.32 11.70
CA VAL A 172 -8.18 -18.61 10.89
C VAL A 172 -7.52 -17.55 11.76
N VAL A 173 -6.21 -17.46 11.69
CA VAL A 173 -5.43 -16.47 12.43
C VAL A 173 -4.65 -15.64 11.44
N PHE A 174 -4.94 -14.36 11.39
CA PHE A 174 -4.23 -13.36 10.62
C PHE A 174 -3.07 -12.82 11.47
N VAL A 175 -1.84 -13.07 11.03
CA VAL A 175 -0.64 -12.75 11.80
C VAL A 175 0.02 -11.52 11.21
N GLY A 176 -0.07 -10.39 11.93
CA GLY A 176 0.59 -9.14 11.59
C GLY A 176 2.02 -9.05 12.13
N HIS A 177 2.79 -8.08 11.63
CA HIS A 177 4.11 -7.80 12.18
C HIS A 177 4.01 -7.31 13.63
N GLY A 178 3.07 -6.43 13.90
CA GLY A 178 2.98 -5.69 15.14
C GLY A 178 3.58 -4.28 15.01
N SER A 179 3.53 -3.53 16.10
CA SER A 179 4.10 -2.19 16.18
C SER A 179 4.41 -1.83 17.63
N TYR A 180 5.51 -1.11 17.84
CA TYR A 180 5.87 -0.53 19.15
C TYR A 180 5.22 0.82 19.42
N THR A 181 4.47 1.35 18.44
CA THR A 181 3.73 2.61 18.57
C THR A 181 2.28 2.34 18.98
N PRO A 182 1.51 3.36 19.40
CA PRO A 182 0.07 3.23 19.67
C PRO A 182 -0.72 2.61 18.51
N ALA A 183 -0.22 2.65 17.27
CA ALA A 183 -0.82 2.02 16.11
C ALA A 183 -0.99 0.49 16.25
N THR A 184 -0.27 -0.15 17.19
CA THR A 184 -0.47 -1.58 17.54
C THR A 184 -1.91 -1.88 17.94
N ALA A 185 -2.65 -0.91 18.48
CA ALA A 185 -4.06 -1.07 18.88
C ALA A 185 -4.97 -1.44 17.68
N THR A 186 -4.58 -1.10 16.46
CA THR A 186 -5.33 -1.45 15.24
C THR A 186 -5.47 -2.96 15.08
N TYR A 187 -4.48 -3.76 15.48
CA TYR A 187 -4.58 -5.22 15.44
C TYR A 187 -5.66 -5.76 16.38
N SER A 188 -5.77 -5.20 17.59
CA SER A 188 -6.85 -5.55 18.52
C SER A 188 -8.22 -5.06 18.00
N GLN A 189 -8.26 -3.94 17.33
CA GLN A 189 -9.48 -3.44 16.67
C GLN A 189 -9.93 -4.40 15.56
N LEU A 190 -9.02 -4.88 14.70
CA LEU A 190 -9.35 -5.87 13.66
C LEU A 190 -9.89 -7.16 14.27
N ASP A 191 -9.24 -7.67 15.33
CA ASP A 191 -9.68 -8.88 16.04
C ASP A 191 -11.09 -8.71 16.62
N HIS A 192 -11.39 -7.55 17.19
CA HIS A 192 -12.73 -7.21 17.65
C HIS A 192 -13.73 -7.13 16.49
N LEU A 193 -13.38 -6.48 15.39
CA LEU A 193 -14.27 -6.32 14.22
C LEU A 193 -14.64 -7.65 13.59
N PHE A 194 -13.71 -8.60 13.46
CA PHE A 194 -14.06 -9.96 13.01
C PHE A 194 -15.20 -10.56 13.84
N THR A 195 -15.11 -10.46 15.16
CA THR A 195 -16.15 -11.00 16.04
C THR A 195 -17.46 -10.21 15.92
N ALA A 196 -17.39 -8.88 15.92
CA ALA A 196 -18.55 -7.98 15.88
C ALA A 196 -19.32 -8.08 14.56
N ASP A 197 -18.62 -8.34 13.47
CA ASP A 197 -19.19 -8.40 12.11
C ASP A 197 -19.53 -9.86 11.69
N GLY A 198 -19.55 -10.82 12.65
CA GLY A 198 -20.07 -12.17 12.43
C GLY A 198 -19.03 -13.25 12.06
N HIS A 199 -17.74 -12.95 12.20
CA HIS A 199 -16.64 -13.87 11.91
C HIS A 199 -15.88 -14.32 13.18
N PRO A 200 -16.55 -14.94 14.20
CA PRO A 200 -15.94 -15.21 15.51
C PRO A 200 -14.81 -16.25 15.48
N ASN A 201 -14.61 -16.92 14.34
CA ASN A 201 -13.55 -17.90 14.14
C ASN A 201 -12.33 -17.30 13.42
N CYS A 202 -12.37 -16.01 13.11
CA CYS A 202 -11.25 -15.24 12.60
C CYS A 202 -10.59 -14.45 13.73
N HIS A 203 -9.29 -14.54 13.86
CA HIS A 203 -8.51 -13.92 14.94
C HIS A 203 -7.34 -13.13 14.36
N VAL A 204 -6.85 -12.16 15.12
CA VAL A 204 -5.63 -11.42 14.80
C VAL A 204 -4.62 -11.63 15.92
N ALA A 205 -3.37 -11.82 15.52
CA ALA A 205 -2.24 -11.80 16.45
C ALA A 205 -1.00 -11.17 15.77
N THR A 206 0.04 -10.89 16.52
CA THR A 206 1.22 -10.17 16.02
C THR A 206 2.51 -10.86 16.43
N ILE A 207 3.52 -10.79 15.54
CA ILE A 207 4.87 -11.30 15.82
C ILE A 207 5.50 -10.46 16.93
N GLU A 208 5.37 -9.13 16.82
CA GLU A 208 5.85 -8.16 17.78
C GLU A 208 4.70 -7.27 18.25
N GLY A 209 4.55 -7.06 19.56
CA GLY A 209 3.47 -6.23 20.09
C GLY A 209 2.27 -7.04 20.61
N TYR A 210 1.04 -6.59 20.34
CA TYR A 210 -0.19 -7.19 20.88
C TYR A 210 -1.31 -7.21 19.82
N PRO A 211 -2.15 -8.28 19.76
CA PRO A 211 -2.17 -9.51 20.58
C PRO A 211 -0.98 -10.43 20.30
N THR A 212 -0.47 -11.08 21.36
CA THR A 212 0.70 -11.97 21.27
C THR A 212 0.32 -13.40 20.90
N LEU A 213 1.32 -14.22 20.52
CA LEU A 213 1.15 -15.67 20.36
C LEU A 213 0.62 -16.34 21.64
N LEU A 214 1.05 -15.88 22.84
CA LEU A 214 0.56 -16.42 24.11
C LEU A 214 -0.94 -16.14 24.29
N THR A 215 -1.35 -14.90 24.10
CA THR A 215 -2.77 -14.50 24.13
C THR A 215 -3.61 -15.31 23.15
N LEU A 216 -3.10 -15.55 21.95
CA LEU A 216 -3.75 -16.38 20.95
C LEU A 216 -3.91 -17.84 21.41
N LYS A 217 -2.86 -18.45 21.96
CA LYS A 217 -2.90 -19.82 22.49
C LYS A 217 -3.98 -20.00 23.56
N GLU A 218 -4.05 -19.08 24.51
CA GLU A 218 -5.06 -19.10 25.58
C GLU A 218 -6.48 -19.01 24.99
N ARG A 219 -6.69 -18.15 24.02
CA ARG A 219 -7.96 -17.99 23.33
C ARG A 219 -8.35 -19.24 22.54
N LEU A 220 -7.47 -19.80 21.73
CA LEU A 220 -7.72 -21.02 20.97
C LEU A 220 -8.04 -22.21 21.88
N LYS A 221 -7.36 -22.30 23.02
CA LYS A 221 -7.64 -23.31 24.05
C LYS A 221 -9.04 -23.14 24.66
N SER A 222 -9.43 -21.92 25.01
CA SER A 222 -10.79 -21.63 25.55
C SER A 222 -11.89 -21.98 24.54
N LEU A 223 -11.64 -21.74 23.25
CA LEU A 223 -12.54 -22.08 22.15
C LEU A 223 -12.52 -23.56 21.76
N LYS A 224 -11.68 -24.37 22.41
CA LYS A 224 -11.46 -25.80 22.11
C LYS A 224 -11.16 -26.02 20.62
N ALA A 225 -10.34 -25.15 20.06
CA ALA A 225 -9.90 -25.23 18.68
C ALA A 225 -9.25 -26.59 18.37
N ARG A 226 -9.36 -27.05 17.13
CA ARG A 226 -8.69 -28.26 16.62
C ARG A 226 -7.83 -27.98 15.40
N ARG A 227 -8.29 -27.09 14.52
CA ARG A 227 -7.56 -26.67 13.34
C ARG A 227 -7.36 -25.18 13.35
N VAL A 228 -6.18 -24.76 12.90
CA VAL A 228 -5.81 -23.36 12.73
C VAL A 228 -5.15 -23.18 11.39
N ARG A 229 -5.68 -22.23 10.60
CA ARG A 229 -4.98 -21.71 9.41
C ARG A 229 -4.27 -20.42 9.80
N LEU A 230 -2.96 -20.38 9.61
CA LEU A 230 -2.16 -19.16 9.75
C LEU A 230 -2.08 -18.44 8.39
N VAL A 231 -2.36 -17.15 8.41
CA VAL A 231 -2.35 -16.27 7.21
C VAL A 231 -1.58 -15.00 7.54
N PRO A 232 -0.60 -14.57 6.73
CA PRO A 232 0.08 -13.31 6.94
C PRO A 232 -0.88 -12.11 6.80
N LEU A 233 -0.91 -11.24 7.82
CA LEU A 233 -1.49 -9.90 7.74
C LEU A 233 -0.36 -8.91 7.42
N LEU A 234 0.28 -9.15 6.29
CA LEU A 234 1.45 -8.43 5.78
C LEU A 234 1.23 -8.10 4.31
N PHE A 235 1.66 -6.93 3.85
CA PHE A 235 1.54 -6.58 2.43
C PHE A 235 2.28 -7.59 1.54
N VAL A 236 3.48 -8.00 1.98
CA VAL A 236 4.33 -8.98 1.32
C VAL A 236 4.53 -10.18 2.26
N ALA A 237 4.25 -11.39 1.79
CA ALA A 237 4.55 -12.63 2.52
C ALA A 237 6.03 -13.04 2.30
N GLY A 238 6.95 -12.26 2.88
CA GLY A 238 8.40 -12.45 2.81
C GLY A 238 8.98 -13.31 3.93
N ASP A 239 10.13 -12.89 4.47
CA ASP A 239 10.88 -13.64 5.50
C ASP A 239 10.05 -13.91 6.76
N HIS A 240 9.32 -12.92 7.28
CA HIS A 240 8.44 -13.11 8.44
C HIS A 240 7.35 -14.17 8.21
N ALA A 241 6.77 -14.20 7.02
CA ALA A 241 5.77 -15.22 6.70
C ALA A 241 6.38 -16.63 6.64
N ARG A 242 7.57 -16.76 6.13
CA ARG A 242 8.25 -18.06 5.93
C ARG A 242 8.90 -18.58 7.20
N ASN A 243 9.54 -17.72 7.98
CA ASN A 243 10.31 -18.12 9.17
C ASN A 243 9.46 -18.06 10.44
N ASP A 244 8.78 -16.94 10.71
CA ASP A 244 8.05 -16.77 11.96
C ASP A 244 6.69 -17.47 11.87
N ILE A 245 5.89 -17.19 10.82
CA ILE A 245 4.52 -17.73 10.75
C ILE A 245 4.51 -19.21 10.40
N ALA A 246 5.16 -19.60 9.28
CA ALA A 246 5.18 -21.00 8.84
C ALA A 246 6.22 -21.88 9.56
N GLY A 247 7.13 -21.28 10.31
CA GLY A 247 8.10 -21.94 11.18
C GLY A 247 7.66 -21.93 12.64
N GLU A 248 8.14 -20.93 13.39
CA GLU A 248 7.99 -20.86 14.85
C GLU A 248 6.54 -20.91 15.35
N TRP A 249 5.64 -20.15 14.73
CA TRP A 249 4.24 -20.09 15.16
C TRP A 249 3.51 -21.40 14.89
N LYS A 250 3.72 -21.98 13.70
CA LYS A 250 3.17 -23.28 13.35
C LYS A 250 3.61 -24.34 14.35
N GLU A 251 4.92 -24.48 14.58
CA GLU A 251 5.45 -25.45 15.55
C GLU A 251 4.92 -25.21 16.97
N ALA A 252 4.83 -23.94 17.38
CA ALA A 252 4.34 -23.60 18.72
C ALA A 252 2.86 -23.96 18.94
N LEU A 253 2.04 -23.88 17.90
CA LEU A 253 0.62 -24.27 17.97
C LEU A 253 0.44 -25.79 17.81
N GLU A 254 1.26 -26.45 16.99
CA GLU A 254 1.26 -27.91 16.87
C GLU A 254 1.66 -28.60 18.18
N LYS A 255 2.59 -28.01 18.95
CA LYS A 255 2.95 -28.48 20.32
C LYS A 255 1.78 -28.40 21.31
N GLU A 256 0.80 -27.53 21.07
CA GLU A 256 -0.46 -27.46 21.83
C GLU A 256 -1.52 -28.48 21.34
N GLY A 257 -1.17 -29.36 20.40
CA GLY A 257 -2.05 -30.39 19.84
C GLY A 257 -3.02 -29.90 18.75
N LEU A 258 -2.77 -28.73 18.16
CA LEU A 258 -3.56 -28.20 17.06
C LEU A 258 -3.06 -28.75 15.72
N GLN A 259 -3.96 -28.92 14.75
CA GLN A 259 -3.61 -29.14 13.36
C GLN A 259 -3.44 -27.77 12.70
N VAL A 260 -2.25 -27.48 12.17
CA VAL A 260 -1.93 -26.17 11.63
C VAL A 260 -1.58 -26.25 10.15
N ASP A 261 -2.29 -25.48 9.33
CA ASP A 261 -1.92 -25.18 7.94
C ASP A 261 -1.56 -23.69 7.79
N CYS A 262 -0.72 -23.39 6.81
CA CYS A 262 -0.29 -22.02 6.53
C CYS A 262 -0.65 -21.67 5.08
N ARG A 263 -1.33 -20.54 4.89
CA ARG A 263 -1.53 -19.93 3.57
C ARG A 263 -0.71 -18.65 3.47
N LEU A 264 0.49 -18.78 2.88
CA LEU A 264 1.45 -17.70 2.78
C LEU A 264 1.14 -16.78 1.58
N GLU A 265 0.03 -16.07 1.67
CA GLU A 265 -0.41 -15.09 0.69
C GLU A 265 -0.26 -13.70 1.32
N GLY A 266 0.42 -12.77 0.62
CA GLY A 266 0.52 -11.38 1.05
C GLY A 266 -0.74 -10.60 0.69
N LEU A 267 -1.08 -9.58 1.48
CA LEU A 267 -2.25 -8.72 1.20
C LEU A 267 -2.16 -8.05 -0.19
N GLY A 268 -0.94 -7.76 -0.65
CA GLY A 268 -0.70 -7.21 -1.99
C GLY A 268 -1.04 -8.14 -3.14
N GLU A 269 -1.27 -9.44 -2.89
CA GLU A 269 -1.73 -10.41 -3.89
C GLU A 269 -3.26 -10.37 -4.10
N ILE A 270 -4.00 -9.70 -3.21
CA ILE A 270 -5.46 -9.68 -3.18
C ILE A 270 -5.96 -8.46 -3.98
N PRO A 271 -6.67 -8.67 -5.11
CA PRO A 271 -7.12 -7.57 -5.97
C PRO A 271 -7.97 -6.53 -5.23
N GLU A 272 -8.85 -6.96 -4.34
CA GLU A 272 -9.71 -6.08 -3.55
C GLU A 272 -8.89 -5.19 -2.59
N ILE A 273 -7.79 -5.69 -2.06
CA ILE A 273 -6.85 -4.89 -1.24
C ILE A 273 -6.07 -3.89 -2.12
N GLN A 274 -5.66 -4.30 -3.32
CA GLN A 274 -5.05 -3.38 -4.28
C GLN A 274 -6.02 -2.23 -4.61
N ASP A 275 -7.31 -2.52 -4.81
CA ASP A 275 -8.34 -1.52 -5.07
C ASP A 275 -8.56 -0.55 -3.90
N LEU A 276 -8.38 -0.99 -2.65
CA LEU A 276 -8.37 -0.08 -1.50
C LEU A 276 -7.22 0.93 -1.58
N TYR A 277 -6.00 0.50 -1.92
CA TYR A 277 -4.89 1.45 -2.14
C TYR A 277 -5.17 2.41 -3.29
N ILE A 278 -5.77 1.95 -4.40
CA ILE A 278 -6.18 2.83 -5.50
C ILE A 278 -7.22 3.86 -5.03
N SER A 279 -8.15 3.46 -4.17
CA SER A 279 -9.13 4.38 -3.58
C SER A 279 -8.46 5.42 -2.66
N HIS A 280 -7.43 5.03 -1.92
CA HIS A 280 -6.65 5.94 -1.07
C HIS A 280 -5.83 6.94 -1.90
N ILE A 281 -5.31 6.54 -3.06
CA ILE A 281 -4.67 7.48 -4.01
C ILE A 281 -5.69 8.52 -4.48
N ARG A 282 -6.91 8.10 -4.87
CA ARG A 282 -7.96 9.02 -5.33
C ARG A 282 -8.43 10.00 -4.26
N SER A 283 -8.38 9.60 -3.00
CA SER A 283 -8.76 10.41 -1.84
C SER A 283 -7.57 11.06 -1.13
N ALA A 284 -6.37 11.02 -1.74
CA ALA A 284 -5.19 11.59 -1.15
C ALA A 284 -5.33 13.10 -0.93
N GLU A 285 -5.05 13.54 0.29
CA GLU A 285 -5.20 14.93 0.73
C GLU A 285 -3.90 15.70 0.52
N PRO A 286 -3.99 17.03 0.24
CA PRO A 286 -2.83 17.88 0.18
C PRO A 286 -2.03 17.81 1.47
N TRP A 287 -0.74 17.54 1.35
CA TRP A 287 0.20 17.63 2.45
C TRP A 287 0.65 19.07 2.60
N HIS A 288 0.23 19.71 3.68
CA HIS A 288 0.70 21.05 3.99
C HIS A 288 2.13 20.93 4.54
N LEU A 289 3.09 21.35 3.70
CA LEU A 289 4.44 21.61 4.15
C LEU A 289 4.31 22.77 5.15
N THR A 290 4.32 22.48 6.44
CA THR A 290 4.50 23.53 7.45
C THR A 290 5.89 24.09 7.24
N ASP A 291 5.96 25.40 6.94
CA ASP A 291 7.18 26.16 6.76
C ASP A 291 8.13 26.06 7.95
#